data_e3bcfb710c3382977304e9b3b25cd1ee
#
_entry.id   e3bcfb710c3382977304e9b3b25cd1ee
#
_cell.length_a   1.000
_cell.length_b   1.000
_cell.length_c   1.000
_cell.angle_alpha   90.00
_cell.angle_beta   90.00
_cell.angle_gamma   90.00
#
_symmetry.space_group_name_H-M   'P 1'
#
loop_
_entity.id
_entity.type
_entity.pdbx_description
1 polymer ?
#
loop_
_entity_poly.entity_id
_entity_poly.type
_entity_poly.pdbx_seq_one_letter_code
_entity_poly.pdbx_strand_id
1 'polypeptide(L)'
;HSVTVYEKSSYERLGLPHKDTFDESAMEFAGLEVPESWRAPNNIITIVPLDSEVVPLTLPEDKNARSLIVERKELIRHLISLAEEAGVSFVYGEEVLAPVMLGSRVGGIVTSGGVRYCDLVIDACGVHSPLRRAMPEFTRVQNEPGEFDVLHTYRAYYEKVEGEQEPATRYNIILKNDGTVGMSWLITEEDAVDVLIARFRGTDLSGFCEPLNELYEQYGHMGKKLLRGGRITDIPVRQPLAVFVADGYAAVGDSAFMTYAVKGSGIAYSLMAGTLLANALEQDEDCLFNCDTLWEYEKAFFRQIGFDACRTALMKNLLPYLTAKEVSDLFAAKVITTEDLAELNSGSLGSLLNSQMISKVKEKLRQLKGMPELRKKLLDMVVWFGKLTIIEPFFPSKYDRDGVAKWAERYNEFFEAIKYHPAEAESE
;
A
#
# COMPACT_ATOMS: atom_id res chain seq x y z
N HIS A 1 22.92 -20.19 0.60
CA HIS A 1 21.66 -20.68 0.00
C HIS A 1 21.70 -20.52 -1.51
N SER A 2 20.98 -21.37 -2.27
CA SER A 2 20.72 -21.19 -3.69
C SER A 2 19.33 -20.58 -3.87
N VAL A 3 19.22 -19.48 -4.58
CA VAL A 3 17.94 -18.78 -4.78
C VAL A 3 17.59 -18.73 -6.26
N THR A 4 16.35 -19.10 -6.59
CA THR A 4 15.81 -18.97 -7.96
C THR A 4 14.50 -18.16 -7.90
N VAL A 5 14.41 -17.12 -8.71
CA VAL A 5 13.22 -16.28 -8.86
C VAL A 5 12.48 -16.69 -10.14
N TYR A 6 11.18 -16.98 -10.02
CA TYR A 6 10.28 -17.28 -11.13
C TYR A 6 9.40 -16.06 -11.40
N GLU A 7 9.40 -15.59 -12.65
CA GLU A 7 8.62 -14.43 -13.09
C GLU A 7 7.83 -14.79 -14.36
N LYS A 8 6.52 -14.52 -14.36
CA LYS A 8 5.64 -14.82 -15.50
C LYS A 8 5.90 -13.97 -16.73
N SER A 9 6.44 -12.77 -16.54
CA SER A 9 6.75 -11.85 -17.63
C SER A 9 8.15 -12.12 -18.19
N SER A 10 8.40 -11.71 -19.44
CA SER A 10 9.78 -11.65 -19.93
C SER A 10 10.50 -10.46 -19.28
N TYR A 11 11.84 -10.52 -19.24
CA TYR A 11 12.68 -9.45 -18.67
C TYR A 11 12.39 -8.06 -19.27
N GLU A 12 12.15 -7.98 -20.60
CA GLU A 12 11.87 -6.72 -21.28
C GLU A 12 10.53 -6.08 -20.85
N ARG A 13 9.58 -6.93 -20.40
CA ARG A 13 8.24 -6.53 -19.98
C ARG A 13 8.13 -6.21 -18.49
N LEU A 14 9.21 -6.42 -17.73
CA LEU A 14 9.24 -6.09 -16.30
C LEU A 14 9.12 -4.59 -16.07
N GLY A 15 8.41 -4.24 -15.00
CA GLY A 15 8.20 -2.87 -14.58
C GLY A 15 7.07 -2.20 -15.35
N LEU A 16 6.23 -1.51 -14.61
CA LEU A 16 5.18 -0.68 -15.18
C LEU A 16 5.80 0.60 -15.77
N PRO A 17 5.22 1.17 -16.84
CA PRO A 17 5.78 2.34 -17.52
C PRO A 17 5.43 3.64 -16.78
N HIS A 18 5.78 3.74 -15.51
CA HIS A 18 5.57 4.92 -14.69
C HIS A 18 6.69 5.12 -13.67
N LYS A 19 6.79 6.33 -13.15
CA LYS A 19 7.69 6.70 -12.07
C LYS A 19 7.07 6.35 -10.72
N ASP A 20 7.91 5.96 -9.78
CA ASP A 20 7.54 5.77 -8.38
C ASP A 20 8.22 6.80 -7.51
N THR A 21 7.59 7.10 -6.39
CA THR A 21 8.14 7.95 -5.35
C THR A 21 8.08 7.20 -4.02
N PHE A 22 9.23 7.11 -3.33
CA PHE A 22 9.29 6.49 -2.00
C PHE A 22 10.47 7.09 -1.21
N ASP A 23 10.51 6.83 0.09
CA ASP A 23 11.54 7.35 0.98
C ASP A 23 12.85 6.58 0.85
N GLU A 24 13.99 7.29 0.79
CA GLU A 24 15.33 6.72 0.68
C GLU A 24 15.68 5.80 1.85
N SER A 25 15.10 6.03 3.03
CA SER A 25 15.33 5.21 4.23
C SER A 25 15.02 3.72 4.01
N ALA A 26 14.14 3.38 3.07
CA ALA A 26 13.85 1.99 2.73
C ALA A 26 15.03 1.30 2.03
N MET A 27 15.76 2.00 1.18
CA MET A 27 16.98 1.50 0.57
C MET A 27 18.12 1.37 1.61
N GLU A 28 18.27 2.38 2.46
CA GLU A 28 19.23 2.35 3.57
C GLU A 28 18.95 1.19 4.54
N PHE A 29 17.68 0.97 4.88
CA PHE A 29 17.27 -0.15 5.72
C PHE A 29 17.65 -1.50 5.10
N ALA A 30 17.56 -1.59 3.78
CA ALA A 30 17.96 -2.77 3.02
C ALA A 30 19.49 -2.87 2.79
N GLY A 31 20.27 -1.87 3.21
CA GLY A 31 21.71 -1.81 2.96
C GLY A 31 22.06 -1.61 1.49
N LEU A 32 21.14 -1.04 0.70
CA LEU A 32 21.30 -0.83 -0.74
C LEU A 32 21.76 0.60 -1.03
N GLU A 33 22.71 0.74 -1.95
CA GLU A 33 23.14 2.03 -2.44
C GLU A 33 22.07 2.65 -3.35
N VAL A 34 21.90 3.96 -3.21
CA VAL A 34 20.94 4.75 -3.99
C VAL A 34 21.68 5.53 -5.08
N PRO A 35 21.35 5.33 -6.35
CA PRO A 35 21.87 6.17 -7.43
C PRO A 35 21.51 7.65 -7.21
N GLU A 36 22.47 8.54 -7.35
CA GLU A 36 22.30 9.99 -7.14
C GLU A 36 21.18 10.57 -8.03
N SER A 37 21.03 10.02 -9.25
CA SER A 37 19.99 10.42 -10.20
C SER A 37 18.57 10.18 -9.75
N TRP A 38 18.35 9.36 -8.71
CA TRP A 38 17.02 9.09 -8.16
C TRP A 38 16.59 10.08 -7.09
N ARG A 39 17.55 10.81 -6.49
CA ARG A 39 17.25 11.83 -5.49
C ARG A 39 16.61 13.03 -6.16
N ALA A 40 15.43 13.37 -5.70
CA ALA A 40 14.68 14.48 -6.22
C ALA A 40 14.23 15.40 -5.09
N PRO A 41 14.15 16.72 -5.34
CA PRO A 41 13.52 17.62 -4.39
C PRO A 41 12.05 17.21 -4.22
N ASN A 42 11.54 17.35 -3.02
CA ASN A 42 10.13 17.11 -2.75
C ASN A 42 9.27 18.01 -3.63
N ASN A 43 8.26 17.42 -4.23
CA ASN A 43 7.24 18.17 -4.93
C ASN A 43 6.31 18.85 -3.92
N ILE A 44 5.94 20.08 -4.21
CA ILE A 44 4.84 20.75 -3.52
C ILE A 44 3.56 20.03 -3.92
N ILE A 45 2.85 19.48 -2.92
CA ILE A 45 1.63 18.69 -3.12
C ILE A 45 0.44 19.55 -2.72
N THR A 46 -0.55 19.66 -3.60
CA THR A 46 -1.85 20.25 -3.27
C THR A 46 -2.91 19.16 -3.22
N ILE A 47 -3.69 19.13 -2.14
CA ILE A 47 -4.85 18.25 -2.01
C ILE A 47 -6.09 19.10 -2.28
N VAL A 48 -6.81 18.71 -3.34
CA VAL A 48 -7.97 19.43 -3.87
C VAL A 48 -9.24 18.70 -3.40
N PRO A 49 -10.10 19.33 -2.60
CA PRO A 49 -11.42 18.80 -2.28
C PRO A 49 -12.33 18.88 -3.51
N LEU A 50 -13.37 18.07 -3.56
CA LEU A 50 -14.33 18.06 -4.66
C LEU A 50 -15.15 19.37 -4.74
N ASP A 51 -15.48 19.95 -3.58
CA ASP A 51 -16.18 21.22 -3.50
C ASP A 51 -15.24 22.38 -3.83
N SER A 52 -15.47 23.06 -4.94
CA SER A 52 -14.65 24.16 -5.44
C SER A 52 -14.67 25.41 -4.56
N GLU A 53 -15.63 25.55 -3.65
CA GLU A 53 -15.68 26.64 -2.66
C GLU A 53 -14.70 26.41 -1.50
N VAL A 54 -14.23 25.18 -1.31
CA VAL A 54 -13.30 24.82 -0.24
C VAL A 54 -11.87 25.02 -0.70
N VAL A 55 -11.10 25.76 0.08
CA VAL A 55 -9.68 26.06 -0.23
C VAL A 55 -8.85 24.80 -0.20
N PRO A 56 -8.11 24.47 -1.27
CA PRO A 56 -7.19 23.33 -1.29
C PRO A 56 -6.08 23.47 -0.23
N LEU A 57 -5.62 22.35 0.29
CA LEU A 57 -4.48 22.33 1.21
C LEU A 57 -3.20 22.05 0.43
N THR A 58 -2.25 22.99 0.51
CA THR A 58 -0.94 22.85 -0.13
C THR A 58 0.10 22.53 0.93
N LEU A 59 0.74 21.36 0.80
CA LEU A 59 1.85 20.97 1.63
C LEU A 59 3.09 21.75 1.19
N PRO A 60 3.79 22.41 2.11
CA PRO A 60 5.05 23.08 1.80
C PRO A 60 6.11 22.06 1.37
N GLU A 61 7.09 22.54 0.62
CA GLU A 61 8.29 21.76 0.33
C GLU A 61 8.99 21.37 1.64
N ASP A 62 9.18 20.08 1.86
CA ASP A 62 10.02 19.60 2.95
C ASP A 62 11.45 19.42 2.43
N LYS A 63 12.32 20.39 2.78
CA LYS A 63 13.73 20.37 2.38
C LYS A 63 14.54 19.23 2.98
N ASN A 64 14.00 18.57 4.02
CA ASN A 64 14.65 17.44 4.68
C ASN A 64 14.11 16.09 4.19
N ALA A 65 13.07 16.10 3.36
CA ALA A 65 12.55 14.86 2.84
C ALA A 65 13.54 14.22 1.87
N ARG A 66 13.71 12.94 2.05
CA ARG A 66 14.65 12.09 1.32
C ARG A 66 13.88 11.25 0.32
N SER A 67 13.19 11.93 -0.60
CA SER A 67 12.37 11.27 -1.61
C SER A 67 13.21 10.83 -2.80
N LEU A 68 12.98 9.59 -3.21
CA LEU A 68 13.47 9.06 -4.48
C LEU A 68 12.35 9.11 -5.50
N ILE A 69 12.68 9.51 -6.72
CA ILE A 69 11.79 9.43 -7.89
C ILE A 69 12.52 8.64 -8.95
N VAL A 70 11.97 7.49 -9.33
CA VAL A 70 12.63 6.57 -10.26
C VAL A 70 11.59 5.89 -11.17
N GLU A 71 11.95 5.64 -12.42
CA GLU A 71 11.15 4.79 -13.29
C GLU A 71 11.07 3.37 -12.70
N ARG A 72 9.86 2.81 -12.56
CA ARG A 72 9.66 1.45 -12.01
C ARG A 72 10.55 0.42 -12.70
N LYS A 73 10.70 0.56 -13.99
CA LYS A 73 11.53 -0.34 -14.78
C LYS A 73 13.01 -0.24 -14.43
N GLU A 74 13.51 0.96 -14.15
CA GLU A 74 14.88 1.21 -13.72
C GLU A 74 15.13 0.63 -12.32
N LEU A 75 14.24 0.89 -11.37
CA LEU A 75 14.29 0.32 -10.03
C LEU A 75 14.37 -1.22 -10.06
N ILE A 76 13.47 -1.87 -10.81
CA ILE A 76 13.44 -3.33 -10.90
C ILE A 76 14.74 -3.87 -11.52
N ARG A 77 15.24 -3.25 -12.58
CA ARG A 77 16.50 -3.68 -13.21
C ARG A 77 17.71 -3.52 -12.30
N HIS A 78 17.75 -2.44 -11.54
CA HIS A 78 18.80 -2.22 -10.54
C HIS A 78 18.77 -3.33 -9.47
N LEU A 79 17.59 -3.64 -8.91
CA LEU A 79 17.46 -4.71 -7.92
C LEU A 79 17.78 -6.10 -8.49
N ILE A 80 17.41 -6.38 -9.75
CA ILE A 80 17.78 -7.63 -10.44
C ILE A 80 19.30 -7.74 -10.60
N SER A 81 19.96 -6.67 -11.04
CA SER A 81 21.43 -6.66 -11.19
C SER A 81 22.13 -6.99 -9.88
N LEU A 82 21.71 -6.36 -8.78
CA LEU A 82 22.26 -6.64 -7.45
C LEU A 82 22.02 -8.10 -7.01
N ALA A 83 20.84 -8.64 -7.31
CA ALA A 83 20.50 -10.02 -6.98
C ALA A 83 21.32 -11.02 -7.83
N GLU A 84 21.52 -10.78 -9.12
CA GLU A 84 22.36 -11.60 -10.00
C GLU A 84 23.82 -11.57 -9.56
N GLU A 85 24.35 -10.40 -9.19
CA GLU A 85 25.70 -10.24 -8.63
C GLU A 85 25.87 -11.05 -7.32
N ALA A 86 24.79 -11.17 -6.53
CA ALA A 86 24.74 -12.02 -5.33
C ALA A 86 24.53 -13.51 -5.65
N GLY A 87 24.41 -13.91 -6.92
CA GLY A 87 24.28 -15.31 -7.35
C GLY A 87 22.85 -15.82 -7.44
N VAL A 88 21.85 -14.95 -7.45
CA VAL A 88 20.43 -15.32 -7.66
C VAL A 88 20.21 -15.66 -9.14
N SER A 89 19.47 -16.73 -9.40
CA SER A 89 19.07 -17.15 -10.75
C SER A 89 17.64 -16.68 -11.04
N PHE A 90 17.37 -16.21 -12.26
CA PHE A 90 16.03 -15.80 -12.70
C PHE A 90 15.53 -16.68 -13.83
N VAL A 91 14.26 -17.10 -13.73
CA VAL A 91 13.52 -17.83 -14.76
C VAL A 91 12.34 -16.95 -15.19
N TYR A 92 12.44 -16.38 -16.37
CA TYR A 92 11.45 -15.50 -16.96
C TYR A 92 10.46 -16.26 -17.85
N GLY A 93 9.20 -15.77 -17.93
CA GLY A 93 8.15 -16.38 -18.75
C GLY A 93 7.57 -17.65 -18.13
N GLU A 94 7.82 -17.92 -16.85
CA GLU A 94 7.31 -19.07 -16.14
C GLU A 94 6.42 -18.61 -14.96
N GLU A 95 5.11 -18.86 -15.10
CA GLU A 95 4.10 -18.44 -14.14
C GLU A 95 4.00 -19.44 -12.98
N VAL A 96 4.01 -18.91 -11.74
CA VAL A 96 3.74 -19.70 -10.53
C VAL A 96 2.24 -19.86 -10.36
N LEU A 97 1.78 -21.09 -10.13
CA LEU A 97 0.35 -21.46 -10.14
C LEU A 97 -0.17 -21.92 -8.77
N ALA A 98 0.64 -22.65 -8.00
CA ALA A 98 0.23 -23.21 -6.70
C ALA A 98 1.43 -23.63 -5.86
N PRO A 99 1.30 -23.76 -4.52
CA PRO A 99 2.30 -24.41 -3.67
C PRO A 99 2.27 -25.92 -3.85
N VAL A 100 3.41 -26.58 -3.63
CA VAL A 100 3.51 -28.04 -3.47
C VAL A 100 3.55 -28.36 -1.99
N MET A 101 2.56 -29.10 -1.51
CA MET A 101 2.51 -29.54 -0.10
C MET A 101 3.20 -30.88 0.06
N LEU A 102 4.13 -30.97 1.02
CA LEU A 102 4.76 -32.21 1.49
C LEU A 102 4.32 -32.44 2.93
N GLY A 103 3.19 -33.12 3.10
CA GLY A 103 2.51 -33.21 4.40
C GLY A 103 1.96 -31.85 4.82
N SER A 104 2.38 -31.34 5.98
CA SER A 104 1.99 -30.02 6.49
C SER A 104 2.90 -28.88 6.04
N ARG A 105 4.00 -29.17 5.32
CA ARG A 105 5.02 -28.22 4.89
C ARG A 105 4.86 -27.87 3.41
N VAL A 106 5.14 -26.61 3.05
CA VAL A 106 5.38 -26.22 1.67
C VAL A 106 6.78 -26.69 1.28
N GLY A 107 6.88 -27.52 0.24
CA GLY A 107 8.14 -28.10 -0.25
C GLY A 107 8.42 -27.77 -1.71
N GLY A 108 7.76 -26.75 -2.27
CA GLY A 108 7.96 -26.32 -3.65
C GLY A 108 6.81 -25.54 -4.23
N ILE A 109 6.86 -25.36 -5.55
CA ILE A 109 5.85 -24.65 -6.34
C ILE A 109 5.49 -25.45 -7.59
N VAL A 110 4.26 -25.28 -8.04
CA VAL A 110 3.81 -25.66 -9.39
C VAL A 110 3.92 -24.43 -10.26
N THR A 111 4.60 -24.55 -11.38
CA THR A 111 4.72 -23.47 -12.38
C THR A 111 4.15 -23.93 -13.71
N SER A 112 4.02 -23.01 -14.67
CA SER A 112 3.65 -23.36 -16.06
C SER A 112 4.67 -24.29 -16.74
N GLY A 113 5.93 -24.33 -16.25
CA GLY A 113 7.00 -25.22 -16.72
C GLY A 113 7.11 -26.53 -15.93
N GLY A 114 6.24 -26.78 -14.92
CA GLY A 114 6.24 -28.01 -14.13
C GLY A 114 6.47 -27.77 -12.64
N VAL A 115 6.72 -28.87 -11.91
CA VAL A 115 6.94 -28.83 -10.45
C VAL A 115 8.41 -28.46 -10.16
N ARG A 116 8.58 -27.61 -9.16
CA ARG A 116 9.90 -27.19 -8.63
C ARG A 116 9.92 -27.41 -7.13
N TYR A 117 10.82 -28.27 -6.64
CA TYR A 117 10.98 -28.53 -5.21
C TYR A 117 12.04 -27.59 -4.61
N CYS A 118 11.82 -27.16 -3.39
CA CYS A 118 12.73 -26.32 -2.62
C CYS A 118 12.46 -26.44 -1.12
N ASP A 119 13.38 -25.94 -0.32
CA ASP A 119 13.26 -25.97 1.16
C ASP A 119 12.42 -24.81 1.69
N LEU A 120 12.41 -23.67 0.96
CA LEU A 120 11.64 -22.48 1.29
C LEU A 120 11.04 -21.87 0.04
N VAL A 121 9.78 -21.51 0.08
CA VAL A 121 9.07 -20.69 -0.91
C VAL A 121 8.85 -19.30 -0.35
N ILE A 122 9.40 -18.27 -1.02
CA ILE A 122 9.13 -16.87 -0.72
C ILE A 122 8.08 -16.38 -1.72
N ASP A 123 6.88 -16.10 -1.21
CA ASP A 123 5.76 -15.62 -2.02
C ASP A 123 5.79 -14.09 -2.18
N ALA A 124 6.23 -13.65 -3.36
CA ALA A 124 6.19 -12.27 -3.83
C ALA A 124 5.25 -12.09 -5.03
N CYS A 125 4.22 -12.95 -5.17
CA CYS A 125 3.32 -12.97 -6.32
C CYS A 125 2.28 -11.82 -6.34
N GLY A 126 2.32 -10.95 -5.34
CA GLY A 126 1.46 -9.75 -5.28
C GLY A 126 0.06 -10.01 -4.70
N VAL A 127 -0.81 -9.01 -4.83
CA VAL A 127 -2.14 -8.99 -4.19
C VAL A 127 -3.01 -10.20 -4.52
N HIS A 128 -2.86 -10.76 -5.70
CA HIS A 128 -3.62 -11.93 -6.18
C HIS A 128 -2.81 -13.23 -6.13
N SER A 129 -1.86 -13.35 -5.20
CA SER A 129 -0.98 -14.52 -5.09
C SER A 129 -1.74 -15.85 -5.18
N PRO A 130 -1.41 -16.70 -6.17
CA PRO A 130 -1.97 -18.04 -6.28
C PRO A 130 -1.45 -18.96 -5.17
N LEU A 131 -0.26 -18.69 -4.66
CA LEU A 131 0.32 -19.44 -3.54
C LEU A 131 -0.49 -19.23 -2.28
N ARG A 132 -0.67 -17.96 -1.87
CA ARG A 132 -1.46 -17.60 -0.67
C ARG A 132 -2.87 -18.16 -0.75
N ARG A 133 -3.56 -18.01 -1.90
CA ARG A 133 -4.93 -18.49 -2.11
C ARG A 133 -5.08 -19.99 -1.96
N ALA A 134 -4.05 -20.73 -2.34
CA ALA A 134 -4.05 -22.20 -2.30
C ALA A 134 -3.47 -22.77 -1.00
N MET A 135 -3.00 -21.93 -0.06
CA MET A 135 -2.50 -22.41 1.23
C MET A 135 -3.60 -23.12 2.02
N PRO A 136 -3.32 -24.28 2.62
CA PRO A 136 -4.29 -24.96 3.46
C PRO A 136 -4.73 -24.09 4.66
N GLU A 137 -6.00 -24.20 5.03
CA GLU A 137 -6.61 -23.40 6.10
C GLU A 137 -5.88 -23.51 7.45
N PHE A 138 -5.32 -24.68 7.75
CA PHE A 138 -4.57 -24.88 9.00
C PHE A 138 -3.32 -24.00 9.12
N THR A 139 -2.77 -23.48 8.01
CA THR A 139 -1.63 -22.55 8.01
C THR A 139 -2.03 -21.14 8.44
N ARG A 140 -3.31 -20.78 8.35
CA ARG A 140 -3.87 -19.45 8.60
C ARG A 140 -3.38 -18.35 7.66
N VAL A 141 -2.58 -18.70 6.65
CA VAL A 141 -2.07 -17.77 5.65
C VAL A 141 -3.15 -17.40 4.62
N GLN A 142 -4.03 -18.35 4.29
CA GLN A 142 -5.07 -18.14 3.30
C GLN A 142 -5.99 -17.00 3.68
N ASN A 143 -6.06 -15.98 2.82
CA ASN A 143 -6.92 -14.82 2.97
C ASN A 143 -7.20 -14.21 1.59
N GLU A 144 -8.45 -13.85 1.35
CA GLU A 144 -8.89 -13.12 0.16
C GLU A 144 -9.18 -11.67 0.53
N PRO A 145 -8.77 -10.70 -0.31
CA PRO A 145 -9.12 -9.31 -0.08
C PRO A 145 -10.61 -9.08 -0.32
N GLY A 146 -11.23 -8.23 0.50
CA GLY A 146 -12.58 -7.73 0.27
C GLY A 146 -12.62 -6.62 -0.77
N GLU A 147 -13.82 -6.18 -1.13
CA GLU A 147 -14.06 -5.14 -2.15
C GLU A 147 -13.33 -3.82 -1.84
N PHE A 148 -13.26 -3.41 -0.58
CA PHE A 148 -12.60 -2.16 -0.16
C PHE A 148 -11.16 -2.39 0.33
N ASP A 149 -10.59 -3.57 0.09
CA ASP A 149 -9.22 -3.92 0.45
C ASP A 149 -8.23 -3.67 -0.69
N VAL A 150 -8.73 -3.46 -1.92
CA VAL A 150 -7.91 -3.27 -3.13
C VAL A 150 -8.36 -2.01 -3.87
N LEU A 151 -7.44 -1.13 -4.17
CA LEU A 151 -7.63 -0.04 -5.11
C LEU A 151 -7.26 -0.51 -6.51
N HIS A 152 -8.23 -0.42 -7.41
CA HIS A 152 -8.01 -0.58 -8.85
C HIS A 152 -7.57 0.77 -9.40
N THR A 153 -6.38 0.81 -9.98
CA THR A 153 -5.75 2.07 -10.40
C THR A 153 -5.51 2.06 -11.89
N TYR A 154 -6.06 3.05 -12.57
CA TYR A 154 -5.68 3.40 -13.94
C TYR A 154 -4.60 4.47 -13.87
N ARG A 155 -3.43 4.24 -14.48
CA ARG A 155 -2.36 5.24 -14.55
C ARG A 155 -1.84 5.39 -15.97
N ALA A 156 -1.73 6.64 -16.42
CA ALA A 156 -1.35 6.99 -17.78
C ALA A 156 -0.63 8.34 -17.83
N TYR A 157 0.25 8.49 -18.82
CA TYR A 157 0.89 9.75 -19.16
C TYR A 157 0.30 10.28 -20.45
N TYR A 158 -0.19 11.48 -20.41
CA TYR A 158 -0.75 12.17 -21.54
C TYR A 158 0.17 13.31 -22.00
N GLU A 159 0.07 13.71 -23.27
CA GLU A 159 0.76 14.89 -23.76
C GLU A 159 0.37 16.14 -22.97
N LYS A 160 1.31 17.05 -22.80
CA LYS A 160 1.03 18.37 -22.26
C LYS A 160 0.71 19.33 -23.40
N VAL A 161 -0.38 20.09 -23.27
CA VAL A 161 -0.79 21.12 -24.25
C VAL A 161 -0.08 22.42 -23.91
N GLU A 162 0.74 22.92 -24.82
CA GLU A 162 1.46 24.16 -24.66
C GLU A 162 0.52 25.39 -24.72
N GLY A 163 0.82 26.39 -23.89
CA GLY A 163 0.08 27.63 -23.81
C GLY A 163 -1.18 27.62 -22.96
N GLU A 164 -1.59 26.47 -22.46
CA GLU A 164 -2.68 26.34 -21.50
C GLU A 164 -2.21 26.61 -20.07
N GLN A 165 -3.13 27.09 -19.24
CA GLN A 165 -2.83 27.38 -17.83
C GLN A 165 -2.54 26.10 -17.05
N GLU A 166 -1.36 26.03 -16.45
CA GLU A 166 -0.99 24.94 -15.54
C GLU A 166 -1.47 25.23 -14.10
N PRO A 167 -1.71 24.19 -13.29
CA PRO A 167 -1.96 24.35 -11.86
C PRO A 167 -0.81 25.08 -11.17
N ALA A 168 -1.10 25.82 -10.10
CA ALA A 168 -0.10 26.54 -9.32
C ALA A 168 0.96 25.61 -8.69
N THR A 169 0.60 24.35 -8.47
CA THR A 169 1.49 23.31 -8.00
C THR A 169 1.56 22.15 -8.96
N ARG A 170 2.74 21.55 -9.05
CA ARG A 170 2.99 20.45 -10.00
C ARG A 170 2.19 19.19 -9.66
N TYR A 171 1.98 18.87 -8.39
CA TYR A 171 1.35 17.64 -7.93
C TYR A 171 0.01 17.95 -7.24
N ASN A 172 -1.07 17.53 -7.87
CA ASN A 172 -2.43 17.74 -7.37
C ASN A 172 -3.09 16.40 -7.08
N ILE A 173 -3.57 16.20 -5.84
CA ILE A 173 -4.37 15.05 -5.42
C ILE A 173 -5.81 15.52 -5.29
N ILE A 174 -6.71 14.86 -6.02
CA ILE A 174 -8.13 15.16 -6.05
C ILE A 174 -8.86 14.04 -5.34
N LEU A 175 -9.56 14.36 -4.25
CA LEU A 175 -10.30 13.37 -3.49
C LEU A 175 -11.72 13.22 -4.04
N LYS A 176 -12.10 11.98 -4.37
CA LYS A 176 -13.45 11.64 -4.87
C LYS A 176 -13.88 12.48 -6.07
N ASN A 177 -13.03 12.58 -7.09
CA ASN A 177 -13.26 13.45 -8.24
C ASN A 177 -14.60 13.23 -8.98
N ASP A 178 -15.13 12.01 -8.96
CA ASP A 178 -16.45 11.63 -9.52
C ASP A 178 -17.53 11.41 -8.45
N GLY A 179 -17.33 11.93 -7.23
CA GLY A 179 -18.24 11.73 -6.12
C GLY A 179 -18.21 10.32 -5.48
N THR A 180 -17.47 9.37 -6.07
CA THR A 180 -17.35 8.00 -5.55
C THR A 180 -16.20 7.85 -4.55
N VAL A 181 -16.07 6.67 -3.95
CA VAL A 181 -14.95 6.34 -3.07
C VAL A 181 -13.71 6.09 -3.90
N GLY A 182 -12.76 7.01 -3.83
CA GLY A 182 -11.52 6.92 -4.58
C GLY A 182 -10.73 8.21 -4.52
N MET A 183 -9.71 8.28 -5.33
CA MET A 183 -8.89 9.48 -5.50
C MET A 183 -8.33 9.53 -6.91
N SER A 184 -7.96 10.71 -7.35
CA SER A 184 -7.17 10.91 -8.54
C SER A 184 -5.97 11.77 -8.22
N TRP A 185 -4.92 11.66 -8.99
CA TRP A 185 -3.88 12.67 -9.01
C TRP A 185 -3.56 13.12 -10.43
N LEU A 186 -3.00 14.31 -10.51
CA LEU A 186 -2.46 14.90 -11.72
C LEU A 186 -1.10 15.50 -11.38
N ILE A 187 -0.04 14.99 -12.02
CA ILE A 187 1.32 15.50 -11.87
C ILE A 187 1.73 16.12 -13.19
N THR A 188 1.97 17.43 -13.21
CA THR A 188 2.45 18.14 -14.39
C THR A 188 3.96 17.97 -14.51
N GLU A 189 4.41 17.27 -15.54
CA GLU A 189 5.82 17.11 -15.90
C GLU A 189 6.21 18.14 -16.98
N GLU A 190 7.47 18.10 -17.41
CA GLU A 190 7.98 19.04 -18.43
C GLU A 190 7.25 18.86 -19.77
N ASP A 191 7.08 17.62 -20.21
CA ASP A 191 6.53 17.23 -21.51
C ASP A 191 5.26 16.37 -21.43
N ALA A 192 4.81 16.04 -20.23
CA ALA A 192 3.69 15.12 -19.99
C ALA A 192 2.87 15.50 -18.76
N VAL A 193 1.68 14.94 -18.70
CA VAL A 193 0.81 14.94 -17.51
C VAL A 193 0.61 13.50 -17.06
N ASP A 194 1.11 13.17 -15.87
CA ASP A 194 0.93 11.86 -15.22
C ASP A 194 -0.40 11.86 -14.46
N VAL A 195 -1.29 11.01 -14.87
CA VAL A 195 -2.63 10.87 -14.28
C VAL A 195 -2.77 9.50 -13.66
N LEU A 196 -3.27 9.47 -12.43
CA LEU A 196 -3.75 8.25 -11.79
C LEU A 196 -5.18 8.46 -11.33
N ILE A 197 -6.02 7.47 -11.58
CA ILE A 197 -7.37 7.36 -11.04
C ILE A 197 -7.45 6.04 -10.27
N ALA A 198 -7.82 6.12 -8.99
CA ALA A 198 -7.93 4.96 -8.09
C ALA A 198 -9.35 4.81 -7.59
N ARG A 199 -9.90 3.60 -7.68
CA ARG A 199 -11.29 3.28 -7.32
C ARG A 199 -11.37 1.91 -6.63
N PHE A 200 -12.37 1.73 -5.79
CA PHE A 200 -12.69 0.41 -5.21
C PHE A 200 -13.66 -0.39 -6.06
N ARG A 201 -14.48 0.28 -6.89
CA ARG A 201 -15.50 -0.30 -7.76
C ARG A 201 -15.34 0.20 -9.19
N GLY A 202 -16.01 -0.44 -10.15
CA GLY A 202 -15.93 -0.08 -11.56
C GLY A 202 -14.54 -0.37 -12.11
N THR A 203 -14.13 -1.63 -12.04
CA THR A 203 -12.73 -2.09 -12.26
C THR A 203 -12.38 -2.33 -13.71
N ASP A 204 -13.32 -2.18 -14.63
CA ASP A 204 -13.07 -2.19 -16.07
C ASP A 204 -12.70 -0.79 -16.59
N LEU A 205 -12.17 -0.74 -17.81
CA LEU A 205 -11.76 0.54 -18.40
C LEU A 205 -12.90 1.56 -18.49
N SER A 206 -14.15 1.10 -18.65
CA SER A 206 -15.32 1.99 -18.76
C SER A 206 -15.55 2.79 -17.49
N GLY A 207 -15.29 2.17 -16.32
CA GLY A 207 -15.41 2.83 -15.02
C GLY A 207 -14.41 3.96 -14.76
N PHE A 208 -13.37 4.09 -15.58
CA PHE A 208 -12.37 5.15 -15.49
C PHE A 208 -12.60 6.30 -16.51
N CYS A 209 -13.56 6.14 -17.44
CA CYS A 209 -13.77 7.12 -18.49
C CYS A 209 -14.36 8.44 -17.94
N GLU A 210 -15.33 8.37 -17.04
CA GLU A 210 -15.99 9.56 -16.49
C GLU A 210 -15.00 10.41 -15.68
N PRO A 211 -14.31 9.87 -14.64
CA PRO A 211 -13.32 10.66 -13.91
C PRO A 211 -12.16 11.15 -14.77
N LEU A 212 -11.79 10.43 -15.83
CA LEU A 212 -10.79 10.91 -16.78
C LEU A 212 -11.29 12.11 -17.61
N ASN A 213 -12.56 12.09 -18.03
CA ASN A 213 -13.16 13.21 -18.74
C ASN A 213 -13.28 14.46 -17.85
N GLU A 214 -13.64 14.29 -16.58
CA GLU A 214 -13.65 15.39 -15.61
C GLU A 214 -12.26 16.04 -15.47
N LEU A 215 -11.19 15.24 -15.45
CA LEU A 215 -9.82 15.76 -15.42
C LEU A 215 -9.48 16.55 -16.71
N TYR A 216 -9.90 16.08 -17.89
CA TYR A 216 -9.71 16.83 -19.14
C TYR A 216 -10.45 18.17 -19.14
N GLU A 217 -11.66 18.21 -18.60
CA GLU A 217 -12.45 19.44 -18.52
C GLU A 217 -11.88 20.42 -17.51
N GLN A 218 -11.38 19.92 -16.38
CA GLN A 218 -10.83 20.74 -15.30
C GLN A 218 -9.42 21.26 -15.59
N TYR A 219 -8.61 20.48 -16.31
CA TYR A 219 -7.18 20.75 -16.53
C TYR A 219 -6.85 20.84 -18.02
N GLY A 220 -7.09 22.02 -18.63
CA GLY A 220 -6.91 22.25 -20.07
C GLY A 220 -5.51 21.96 -20.62
N HIS A 221 -4.46 22.01 -19.75
CA HIS A 221 -3.09 21.67 -20.14
C HIS A 221 -2.87 20.14 -20.31
N MET A 222 -3.83 19.31 -19.93
CA MET A 222 -3.82 17.87 -20.15
C MET A 222 -4.37 17.54 -21.53
N GLY A 223 -3.53 17.06 -22.44
CA GLY A 223 -3.92 16.61 -23.77
C GLY A 223 -4.55 15.22 -23.77
N LYS A 224 -5.17 14.87 -24.92
CA LYS A 224 -5.88 13.57 -25.07
C LYS A 224 -5.02 12.44 -25.62
N LYS A 225 -3.82 12.73 -26.09
CA LYS A 225 -2.92 11.74 -26.66
C LYS A 225 -2.18 10.99 -25.55
N LEU A 226 -2.46 9.69 -25.45
CA LEU A 226 -1.75 8.79 -24.55
C LEU A 226 -0.30 8.61 -25.02
N LEU A 227 0.65 8.89 -24.14
CA LEU A 227 2.08 8.71 -24.39
C LEU A 227 2.57 7.36 -23.90
N ARG A 228 2.18 6.98 -22.67
CA ARG A 228 2.53 5.69 -22.04
C ARG A 228 1.56 5.34 -20.91
N GLY A 229 1.59 4.11 -20.44
CA GLY A 229 0.69 3.61 -19.40
C GLY A 229 -0.66 3.17 -19.96
N GLY A 230 -1.76 3.62 -19.36
CA GLY A 230 -3.11 3.25 -19.79
C GLY A 230 -3.51 1.82 -19.39
N ARG A 231 -2.97 1.32 -18.26
CA ARG A 231 -3.28 -0.01 -17.72
C ARG A 231 -3.90 0.11 -16.34
N ILE A 232 -4.74 -0.85 -16.03
CA ILE A 232 -5.29 -1.03 -14.69
C ILE A 232 -4.34 -1.94 -13.91
N THR A 233 -4.04 -1.54 -12.67
CA THR A 233 -3.25 -2.31 -11.72
C THR A 233 -3.92 -2.28 -10.34
N ASP A 234 -3.71 -3.33 -9.57
CA ASP A 234 -4.31 -3.50 -8.27
C ASP A 234 -3.31 -3.21 -7.17
N ILE A 235 -3.72 -2.38 -6.20
CA ILE A 235 -2.91 -2.00 -5.05
C ILE A 235 -3.67 -2.41 -3.79
N PRO A 236 -3.11 -3.29 -2.94
CA PRO A 236 -3.75 -3.61 -1.67
C PRO A 236 -3.69 -2.40 -0.73
N VAL A 237 -4.82 -2.08 -0.11
CA VAL A 237 -4.97 -0.93 0.81
C VAL A 237 -5.69 -1.36 2.07
N ARG A 238 -5.17 -2.41 2.69
CA ARG A 238 -5.68 -2.99 3.91
C ARG A 238 -4.55 -3.27 4.90
N GLN A 239 -4.91 -3.75 6.08
CA GLN A 239 -3.92 -4.25 7.05
C GLN A 239 -3.18 -5.48 6.51
N PRO A 240 -1.92 -5.72 6.94
CA PRO A 240 -1.20 -6.95 6.64
C PRO A 240 -1.97 -8.20 7.09
N LEU A 241 -1.59 -9.36 6.60
CA LEU A 241 -2.10 -10.63 7.10
C LEU A 241 -1.79 -10.79 8.60
N ALA A 242 -2.67 -11.46 9.34
CA ALA A 242 -2.42 -11.83 10.73
C ALA A 242 -1.30 -12.86 10.85
N VAL A 243 -1.15 -13.72 9.83
CA VAL A 243 -0.12 -14.76 9.70
C VAL A 243 0.29 -14.82 8.24
N PHE A 244 1.58 -14.72 7.97
CA PHE A 244 2.14 -14.76 6.62
C PHE A 244 3.35 -15.68 6.48
N VAL A 245 3.57 -16.55 7.49
CA VAL A 245 4.57 -17.63 7.46
C VAL A 245 3.92 -18.98 7.73
N ALA A 246 4.50 -20.04 7.17
CA ALA A 246 4.18 -21.41 7.45
C ALA A 246 5.46 -22.25 7.27
N ASP A 247 5.44 -23.54 7.67
CA ASP A 247 6.59 -24.41 7.43
C ASP A 247 6.95 -24.44 5.94
N GLY A 248 8.16 -23.95 5.60
CA GLY A 248 8.65 -23.85 4.23
C GLY A 248 8.03 -22.71 3.40
N TYR A 249 7.37 -21.73 4.02
CA TYR A 249 6.72 -20.64 3.30
C TYR A 249 6.79 -19.30 4.06
N ALA A 250 7.08 -18.23 3.32
CA ALA A 250 6.97 -16.86 3.81
C ALA A 250 6.43 -15.94 2.70
N ALA A 251 5.41 -15.14 3.01
CA ALA A 251 4.92 -14.10 2.09
C ALA A 251 5.58 -12.75 2.38
N VAL A 252 5.83 -11.98 1.31
CA VAL A 252 6.42 -10.64 1.37
C VAL A 252 5.67 -9.65 0.48
N GLY A 253 5.73 -8.38 0.82
CA GLY A 253 5.12 -7.31 0.03
C GLY A 253 3.60 -7.46 -0.13
N ASP A 254 3.10 -7.22 -1.34
CA ASP A 254 1.67 -7.25 -1.63
C ASP A 254 1.03 -8.64 -1.45
N SER A 255 1.82 -9.72 -1.48
CA SER A 255 1.33 -11.06 -1.16
C SER A 255 0.86 -11.19 0.29
N ALA A 256 1.42 -10.40 1.20
CA ALA A 256 1.00 -10.31 2.59
C ALA A 256 0.29 -8.98 2.91
N PHE A 257 -0.12 -8.22 1.89
CA PHE A 257 -0.77 -6.91 2.00
C PHE A 257 0.08 -5.87 2.75
N MET A 258 1.39 -5.88 2.53
CA MET A 258 2.34 -4.99 3.20
C MET A 258 2.43 -3.64 2.47
N THR A 259 1.42 -2.81 2.62
CA THR A 259 1.33 -1.48 2.02
C THR A 259 1.02 -0.41 3.05
N TYR A 260 1.43 0.81 2.74
CA TYR A 260 0.99 2.01 3.43
C TYR A 260 -0.40 2.37 2.89
N ALA A 261 -1.46 1.87 3.52
CA ALA A 261 -2.81 1.82 2.97
C ALA A 261 -3.39 3.20 2.58
N VAL A 262 -3.07 4.26 3.32
CA VAL A 262 -3.55 5.64 3.03
C VAL A 262 -2.99 6.19 1.74
N LYS A 263 -1.75 5.83 1.38
CA LYS A 263 -1.07 6.30 0.16
C LYS A 263 -1.09 5.28 -0.98
N GLY A 264 -1.44 4.02 -0.70
CA GLY A 264 -1.30 2.93 -1.66
C GLY A 264 0.16 2.65 -2.05
N SER A 265 1.12 2.89 -1.15
CA SER A 265 2.55 2.73 -1.41
C SER A 265 3.09 1.47 -0.75
N GLY A 266 3.65 0.54 -1.54
CA GLY A 266 4.14 -0.76 -1.08
C GLY A 266 5.66 -0.96 -1.21
N ILE A 267 6.37 -0.15 -2.02
CA ILE A 267 7.80 -0.38 -2.34
C ILE A 267 8.66 -0.39 -1.07
N ALA A 268 8.54 0.65 -0.25
CA ALA A 268 9.32 0.76 0.98
C ALA A 268 9.07 -0.42 1.92
N TYR A 269 7.79 -0.76 2.15
CA TYR A 269 7.44 -1.88 3.03
C TYR A 269 7.89 -3.23 2.47
N SER A 270 7.87 -3.41 1.13
CA SER A 270 8.36 -4.64 0.49
C SER A 270 9.88 -4.79 0.65
N LEU A 271 10.66 -3.72 0.47
CA LEU A 271 12.10 -3.72 0.70
C LEU A 271 12.44 -4.04 2.16
N MET A 272 11.77 -3.37 3.10
CA MET A 272 11.96 -3.62 4.52
C MET A 272 11.56 -5.05 4.91
N ALA A 273 10.44 -5.56 4.40
CA ALA A 273 9.98 -6.92 4.68
C ALA A 273 10.97 -7.97 4.14
N GLY A 274 11.48 -7.76 2.92
CA GLY A 274 12.52 -8.62 2.34
C GLY A 274 13.78 -8.66 3.21
N THR A 275 14.22 -7.51 3.72
CA THR A 275 15.38 -7.39 4.61
C THR A 275 15.12 -8.11 5.96
N LEU A 276 13.94 -7.92 6.55
CA LEU A 276 13.58 -8.59 7.81
C LEU A 276 13.50 -10.11 7.65
N LEU A 277 13.00 -10.59 6.51
CA LEU A 277 13.02 -12.02 6.19
C LEU A 277 14.46 -12.53 6.03
N ALA A 278 15.31 -11.83 5.29
CA ALA A 278 16.72 -12.20 5.13
C ALA A 278 17.42 -12.31 6.49
N ASN A 279 17.24 -11.33 7.38
CA ASN A 279 17.81 -11.36 8.73
C ASN A 279 17.31 -12.54 9.56
N ALA A 280 16.05 -12.96 9.42
CA ALA A 280 15.52 -14.14 10.10
C ALA A 280 16.11 -15.44 9.53
N LEU A 281 16.31 -15.50 8.20
CA LEU A 281 16.93 -16.67 7.55
C LEU A 281 18.42 -16.81 7.88
N GLU A 282 19.14 -15.71 8.09
CA GLU A 282 20.53 -15.75 8.55
C GLU A 282 20.69 -16.35 9.96
N GLN A 283 19.65 -16.23 10.80
CA GLN A 283 19.63 -16.80 12.14
C GLN A 283 19.20 -18.28 12.17
N ASP A 284 18.68 -18.81 11.07
CA ASP A 284 18.27 -20.21 10.90
C ASP A 284 19.48 -21.06 10.45
N GLU A 285 20.46 -21.24 11.34
CA GLU A 285 21.72 -21.95 11.05
C GLU A 285 21.51 -23.37 10.51
N ASP A 286 20.45 -24.05 10.96
CA ASP A 286 20.10 -25.40 10.55
C ASP A 286 19.26 -25.45 9.25
N CYS A 287 18.91 -24.32 8.67
CA CYS A 287 18.08 -24.18 7.48
C CYS A 287 16.74 -24.92 7.59
N LEU A 288 16.11 -24.86 8.75
CA LEU A 288 14.85 -25.54 9.03
C LEU A 288 13.67 -24.92 8.30
N PHE A 289 13.69 -23.60 8.14
CA PHE A 289 12.61 -22.81 7.49
C PHE A 289 11.22 -23.23 7.97
N ASN A 290 11.10 -23.50 9.26
CA ASN A 290 9.85 -23.88 9.91
C ASN A 290 9.18 -22.65 10.55
N CYS A 291 7.98 -22.84 11.08
CA CYS A 291 7.26 -21.76 11.74
C CYS A 291 8.03 -21.13 12.91
N ASP A 292 8.84 -21.91 13.66
CA ASP A 292 9.60 -21.37 14.79
C ASP A 292 10.64 -20.35 14.32
N THR A 293 11.39 -20.67 13.26
CA THR A 293 12.44 -19.80 12.72
C THR A 293 11.84 -18.64 11.91
N LEU A 294 10.82 -18.89 11.09
CA LEU A 294 10.17 -17.85 10.26
C LEU A 294 9.31 -16.88 11.10
N TRP A 295 8.91 -17.28 12.34
CA TRP A 295 8.19 -16.37 13.25
C TRP A 295 9.02 -15.15 13.66
N GLU A 296 10.34 -15.27 13.66
CA GLU A 296 11.22 -14.12 13.94
C GLU A 296 11.06 -13.03 12.88
N TYR A 297 10.86 -13.39 11.61
CA TYR A 297 10.52 -12.43 10.53
C TYR A 297 9.18 -11.77 10.81
N GLU A 298 8.12 -12.54 11.08
CA GLU A 298 6.78 -12.01 11.32
C GLU A 298 6.76 -11.07 12.53
N LYS A 299 7.45 -11.46 13.60
CA LYS A 299 7.62 -10.65 14.81
C LYS A 299 8.37 -9.36 14.56
N ALA A 300 9.47 -9.42 13.80
CA ALA A 300 10.25 -8.23 13.45
C ALA A 300 9.43 -7.27 12.59
N PHE A 301 8.67 -7.79 11.62
CA PHE A 301 7.79 -7.00 10.77
C PHE A 301 6.71 -6.28 11.59
N PHE A 302 5.94 -7.00 12.41
CA PHE A 302 4.87 -6.37 13.21
C PHE A 302 5.40 -5.32 14.16
N ARG A 303 6.56 -5.53 14.79
CA ARG A 303 7.16 -4.59 15.72
C ARG A 303 7.69 -3.31 15.06
N GLN A 304 8.20 -3.41 13.84
CA GLN A 304 8.84 -2.27 13.16
C GLN A 304 7.91 -1.53 12.21
N ILE A 305 6.98 -2.23 11.55
CA ILE A 305 6.17 -1.68 10.46
C ILE A 305 4.70 -2.10 10.58
N GLY A 306 4.42 -3.35 10.96
CA GLY A 306 3.13 -3.98 10.79
C GLY A 306 2.01 -3.28 11.54
N PHE A 307 2.23 -2.86 12.80
CA PHE A 307 1.20 -2.13 13.54
C PHE A 307 0.98 -0.72 12.99
N ASP A 308 2.00 -0.06 12.44
CA ASP A 308 1.81 1.20 11.73
C ASP A 308 1.04 1.01 10.43
N ALA A 309 1.30 -0.08 9.70
CA ALA A 309 0.49 -0.47 8.55
C ALA A 309 -0.99 -0.71 8.94
N CYS A 310 -1.24 -1.36 10.09
CA CYS A 310 -2.60 -1.50 10.66
C CYS A 310 -3.25 -0.14 10.91
N ARG A 311 -2.53 0.81 11.49
CA ARG A 311 -3.05 2.17 11.75
C ARG A 311 -3.43 2.89 10.48
N THR A 312 -2.59 2.78 9.43
CA THR A 312 -2.91 3.37 8.12
C THR A 312 -4.13 2.72 7.47
N ALA A 313 -4.32 1.42 7.67
CA ALA A 313 -5.52 0.72 7.20
C ALA A 313 -6.79 1.21 7.92
N LEU A 314 -6.73 1.48 9.23
CA LEU A 314 -7.84 2.09 9.96
C LEU A 314 -8.20 3.48 9.42
N MET A 315 -7.20 4.30 9.12
CA MET A 315 -7.42 5.62 8.51
C MET A 315 -8.07 5.48 7.12
N LYS A 316 -7.54 4.59 6.28
CA LYS A 316 -8.12 4.31 4.96
C LYS A 316 -9.57 3.84 5.08
N ASN A 317 -9.89 3.00 6.06
CA ASN A 317 -11.25 2.50 6.26
C ASN A 317 -12.28 3.61 6.56
N LEU A 318 -11.85 4.78 6.99
CA LEU A 318 -12.74 5.93 7.12
C LEU A 318 -13.22 6.46 5.76
N LEU A 319 -12.40 6.40 4.70
CA LEU A 319 -12.72 6.98 3.39
C LEU A 319 -14.05 6.47 2.79
N PRO A 320 -14.37 5.16 2.80
CA PRO A 320 -15.66 4.67 2.32
C PRO A 320 -16.87 5.21 3.10
N TYR A 321 -16.69 5.52 4.39
CA TYR A 321 -17.76 6.07 5.24
C TYR A 321 -18.05 7.55 5.00
N LEU A 322 -17.11 8.29 4.39
CA LEU A 322 -17.28 9.72 4.15
C LEU A 322 -17.93 9.97 2.79
N THR A 323 -18.95 10.82 2.77
CA THR A 323 -19.44 11.41 1.52
C THR A 323 -18.44 12.44 0.97
N ALA A 324 -18.55 12.80 -0.30
CA ALA A 324 -17.74 13.86 -0.91
C ALA A 324 -17.90 15.19 -0.17
N LYS A 325 -19.12 15.51 0.25
CA LYS A 325 -19.40 16.69 1.07
C LYS A 325 -18.70 16.63 2.42
N GLU A 326 -18.76 15.51 3.12
CA GLU A 326 -18.08 15.36 4.42
C GLU A 326 -16.56 15.49 4.32
N VAL A 327 -15.95 15.01 3.22
CA VAL A 327 -14.52 15.25 2.94
C VAL A 327 -14.25 16.75 2.81
N SER A 328 -15.04 17.47 2.04
CA SER A 328 -14.92 18.94 1.90
C SER A 328 -15.16 19.67 3.22
N ASP A 329 -16.14 19.22 4.02
CA ASP A 329 -16.43 19.76 5.34
C ASP A 329 -15.25 19.59 6.33
N LEU A 330 -14.49 18.48 6.25
CA LEU A 330 -13.28 18.27 7.06
C LEU A 330 -12.19 19.33 6.78
N PHE A 331 -12.04 19.72 5.51
CA PHE A 331 -11.12 20.78 5.10
C PHE A 331 -11.64 22.16 5.54
N ALA A 332 -12.91 22.47 5.25
CA ALA A 332 -13.53 23.75 5.58
C ALA A 332 -13.52 24.01 7.11
N ALA A 333 -13.78 22.98 7.90
CA ALA A 333 -13.75 23.04 9.37
C ALA A 333 -12.34 22.98 9.95
N LYS A 334 -11.27 22.90 9.12
CA LYS A 334 -9.87 22.76 9.55
C LYS A 334 -9.63 21.54 10.45
N VAL A 335 -10.40 20.49 10.27
CA VAL A 335 -10.20 19.20 10.96
C VAL A 335 -8.99 18.49 10.37
N ILE A 336 -8.81 18.60 9.06
CA ILE A 336 -7.58 18.21 8.37
C ILE A 336 -6.83 19.49 8.05
N THR A 337 -5.57 19.57 8.48
CA THR A 337 -4.70 20.74 8.27
C THR A 337 -3.46 20.36 7.49
N THR A 338 -2.72 21.36 7.05
CA THR A 338 -1.44 21.17 6.34
C THR A 338 -0.43 20.42 7.23
N GLU A 339 -0.43 20.69 8.54
CA GLU A 339 0.43 20.00 9.49
C GLU A 339 0.10 18.52 9.61
N ASP A 340 -1.18 18.16 9.68
CA ASP A 340 -1.62 16.76 9.72
C ASP A 340 -1.18 16.00 8.48
N LEU A 341 -1.32 16.62 7.30
CA LEU A 341 -0.92 16.03 6.04
C LEU A 341 0.61 15.91 5.92
N ALA A 342 1.36 16.88 6.45
CA ALA A 342 2.82 16.81 6.51
C ALA A 342 3.30 15.66 7.42
N GLU A 343 2.67 15.48 8.60
CA GLU A 343 2.93 14.34 9.48
C GLU A 343 2.65 12.99 8.79
N LEU A 344 1.52 12.88 8.08
CA LEU A 344 1.21 11.69 7.27
C LEU A 344 2.23 11.45 6.16
N ASN A 345 2.75 12.53 5.56
CA ASN A 345 3.71 12.42 4.47
C ASN A 345 5.09 11.97 4.95
N SER A 346 5.50 12.35 6.13
CA SER A 346 6.79 11.98 6.73
C SER A 346 6.89 10.50 7.14
N GLY A 347 5.79 9.74 7.10
CA GLY A 347 5.77 8.33 7.50
C GLY A 347 5.86 8.07 9.01
N SER A 348 5.92 9.13 9.83
CA SER A 348 6.10 9.07 11.29
C SER A 348 4.78 8.85 12.03
N LEU A 349 4.06 7.78 11.73
CA LEU A 349 2.78 7.47 12.40
C LEU A 349 2.92 7.01 13.86
N GLY A 350 4.08 6.54 14.28
CA GLY A 350 4.34 6.19 15.68
C GLY A 350 4.19 7.37 16.64
N SER A 351 4.33 8.61 16.16
CA SER A 351 4.10 9.83 16.93
C SER A 351 2.62 10.19 17.09
N LEU A 352 1.72 9.64 16.27
CA LEU A 352 0.30 9.98 16.27
C LEU A 352 -0.47 9.43 17.49
N LEU A 353 0.12 8.59 18.33
CA LEU A 353 -0.56 7.93 19.47
C LEU A 353 -0.11 8.43 20.85
N ASN A 354 0.51 9.59 20.94
CA ASN A 354 0.88 10.16 22.22
C ASN A 354 -0.29 10.96 22.86
N SER A 355 -0.09 11.38 24.13
CA SER A 355 -1.08 12.16 24.87
C SER A 355 -1.49 13.48 24.21
N GLN A 356 -0.63 14.04 23.34
CA GLN A 356 -0.91 15.25 22.56
C GLN A 356 -1.96 14.97 21.48
N MET A 357 -2.00 13.77 20.91
CA MET A 357 -3.04 13.39 19.92
C MET A 357 -4.45 13.39 20.53
N ILE A 358 -4.62 12.87 21.74
CA ILE A 358 -5.93 12.88 22.41
C ILE A 358 -6.44 14.31 22.56
N SER A 359 -5.54 15.24 22.87
CA SER A 359 -5.83 16.68 22.97
C SER A 359 -6.21 17.27 21.60
N LYS A 360 -5.41 17.01 20.55
CA LYS A 360 -5.67 17.42 19.16
C LYS A 360 -7.01 16.88 18.67
N VAL A 361 -7.30 15.60 18.90
CA VAL A 361 -8.59 14.98 18.51
C VAL A 361 -9.76 15.65 19.20
N LYS A 362 -9.69 15.91 20.49
CA LYS A 362 -10.77 16.61 21.23
C LYS A 362 -11.04 18.01 20.66
N GLU A 363 -9.99 18.72 20.28
CA GLU A 363 -10.11 20.05 19.67
C GLU A 363 -10.76 19.96 18.28
N LYS A 364 -10.29 19.04 17.42
CA LYS A 364 -10.86 18.78 16.10
C LYS A 364 -12.33 18.38 16.17
N LEU A 365 -12.71 17.52 17.12
CA LEU A 365 -14.11 17.15 17.35
C LEU A 365 -14.99 18.32 17.82
N ARG A 366 -14.41 19.35 18.44
CA ARG A 366 -15.15 20.57 18.80
C ARG A 366 -15.49 21.42 17.57
N GLN A 367 -14.63 21.41 16.56
CA GLN A 367 -14.86 22.12 15.29
C GLN A 367 -16.05 21.55 14.53
N LEU A 368 -16.42 20.28 14.78
CA LEU A 368 -17.54 19.58 14.16
C LEU A 368 -18.86 19.65 14.96
N LYS A 369 -19.05 20.66 15.84
CA LYS A 369 -20.27 20.76 16.65
C LYS A 369 -21.59 20.82 15.83
N GLY A 370 -21.53 21.39 14.62
CA GLY A 370 -22.64 21.48 13.68
C GLY A 370 -22.83 20.27 12.77
N MET A 371 -21.98 19.25 12.86
CA MET A 371 -21.91 18.10 11.95
C MET A 371 -21.89 16.79 12.77
N PRO A 372 -23.03 16.39 13.37
CA PRO A 372 -23.07 15.27 14.33
C PRO A 372 -22.66 13.93 13.72
N GLU A 373 -23.09 13.64 12.48
CA GLU A 373 -22.75 12.37 11.79
C GLU A 373 -21.26 12.28 11.47
N LEU A 374 -20.68 13.32 10.88
CA LEU A 374 -19.24 13.39 10.61
C LEU A 374 -18.42 13.26 11.90
N ARG A 375 -18.87 13.92 12.97
CA ARG A 375 -18.25 13.81 14.28
C ARG A 375 -18.30 12.39 14.84
N LYS A 376 -19.41 11.66 14.64
CA LYS A 376 -19.56 10.26 15.03
C LYS A 376 -18.56 9.38 14.26
N LYS A 377 -18.48 9.52 12.94
CA LYS A 377 -17.53 8.76 12.09
C LYS A 377 -16.08 8.94 12.54
N LEU A 378 -15.67 10.17 12.89
CA LEU A 378 -14.34 10.41 13.45
C LEU A 378 -14.14 9.83 14.85
N LEU A 379 -15.18 9.83 15.69
CA LEU A 379 -15.13 9.16 17.00
C LEU A 379 -14.96 7.65 16.84
N ASP A 380 -15.66 7.03 15.89
CA ASP A 380 -15.53 5.61 15.60
C ASP A 380 -14.09 5.26 15.20
N MET A 381 -13.45 6.09 14.36
CA MET A 381 -12.03 5.93 14.03
C MET A 381 -11.14 5.98 15.27
N VAL A 382 -11.38 6.92 16.20
CA VAL A 382 -10.62 7.01 17.47
C VAL A 382 -10.80 5.75 18.31
N VAL A 383 -12.03 5.22 18.36
CA VAL A 383 -12.33 3.96 19.05
C VAL A 383 -11.57 2.79 18.41
N TRP A 384 -11.50 2.73 17.08
CA TRP A 384 -10.73 1.70 16.36
C TRP A 384 -9.24 1.74 16.72
N PHE A 385 -8.64 2.93 16.74
CA PHE A 385 -7.23 3.08 17.19
C PHE A 385 -7.03 2.59 18.62
N GLY A 386 -7.94 2.96 19.53
CA GLY A 386 -7.89 2.50 20.93
C GLY A 386 -8.01 0.97 21.05
N LYS A 387 -8.90 0.34 20.28
CA LYS A 387 -9.05 -1.12 20.24
C LYS A 387 -7.79 -1.80 19.67
N LEU A 388 -7.19 -1.26 18.61
CA LEU A 388 -5.94 -1.80 18.06
C LEU A 388 -4.83 -1.81 19.11
N THR A 389 -4.65 -0.70 19.85
CA THR A 389 -3.65 -0.62 20.94
C THR A 389 -3.86 -1.67 22.04
N ILE A 390 -5.13 -2.10 22.27
CA ILE A 390 -5.45 -3.18 23.21
C ILE A 390 -5.08 -4.54 22.61
N ILE A 391 -5.16 -4.71 21.29
CA ILE A 391 -4.91 -5.97 20.59
C ILE A 391 -3.40 -6.22 20.40
N GLU A 392 -2.62 -5.19 20.09
CA GLU A 392 -1.17 -5.29 19.84
C GLU A 392 -0.39 -6.14 20.86
N PRO A 393 -0.59 -6.01 22.19
CA PRO A 393 0.13 -6.82 23.18
C PRO A 393 -0.15 -8.32 23.13
N PHE A 394 -1.20 -8.75 22.43
CA PHE A 394 -1.52 -10.17 22.27
C PHE A 394 -0.78 -10.83 21.10
N PHE A 395 0.02 -10.07 20.35
CA PHE A 395 0.87 -10.65 19.32
C PHE A 395 1.88 -11.62 19.96
N PRO A 396 1.96 -12.89 19.52
CA PRO A 396 2.81 -13.90 20.13
C PRO A 396 4.30 -13.55 20.01
N SER A 397 5.02 -13.53 21.13
CA SER A 397 6.46 -13.24 21.14
C SER A 397 7.30 -14.40 20.63
N LYS A 398 6.72 -15.63 20.60
CA LYS A 398 7.30 -16.85 20.04
C LYS A 398 6.20 -17.59 19.28
N TYR A 399 6.59 -18.40 18.32
CA TYR A 399 5.65 -19.31 17.69
C TYR A 399 5.07 -20.28 18.71
N ASP A 400 3.77 -20.32 18.79
CA ASP A 400 2.97 -21.31 19.49
C ASP A 400 1.66 -21.45 18.73
N ARG A 401 1.36 -22.66 18.28
CA ARG A 401 0.23 -22.91 17.38
C ARG A 401 -1.10 -22.37 17.92
N ASP A 402 -1.34 -22.57 19.23
CA ASP A 402 -2.59 -22.11 19.86
C ASP A 402 -2.59 -20.61 20.12
N GLY A 403 -1.43 -20.04 20.48
CA GLY A 403 -1.25 -18.61 20.67
C GLY A 403 -1.41 -17.86 19.35
N VAL A 404 -0.79 -18.34 18.27
CA VAL A 404 -0.94 -17.80 16.90
C VAL A 404 -2.38 -17.91 16.41
N ALA A 405 -3.07 -19.02 16.71
CA ALA A 405 -4.48 -19.20 16.38
C ALA A 405 -5.36 -18.13 17.02
N LYS A 406 -5.20 -17.92 18.33
CA LYS A 406 -5.95 -16.91 19.11
C LYS A 406 -5.62 -15.47 18.63
N TRP A 407 -4.37 -15.24 18.28
CA TRP A 407 -3.95 -13.96 17.68
C TRP A 407 -4.65 -13.71 16.35
N ALA A 408 -4.55 -14.66 15.42
CA ALA A 408 -5.15 -14.53 14.09
C ALA A 408 -6.67 -14.32 14.14
N GLU A 409 -7.37 -15.09 14.99
CA GLU A 409 -8.81 -14.95 15.20
C GLU A 409 -9.16 -13.54 15.70
N ARG A 410 -8.54 -13.09 16.80
CA ARG A 410 -8.79 -11.77 17.39
C ARG A 410 -8.48 -10.61 16.43
N TYR A 411 -7.37 -10.73 15.71
CA TYR A 411 -6.95 -9.74 14.72
C TYR A 411 -7.93 -9.64 13.55
N ASN A 412 -8.30 -10.78 12.98
CA ASN A 412 -9.22 -10.83 11.85
C ASN A 412 -10.64 -10.39 12.26
N GLU A 413 -11.15 -10.83 13.40
CA GLU A 413 -12.44 -10.37 13.93
C GLU A 413 -12.48 -8.86 14.15
N PHE A 414 -11.41 -8.28 14.67
CA PHE A 414 -11.31 -6.83 14.86
C PHE A 414 -11.42 -6.09 13.52
N PHE A 415 -10.64 -6.47 12.52
CA PHE A 415 -10.68 -5.79 11.23
C PHE A 415 -11.95 -6.07 10.44
N GLU A 416 -12.55 -7.25 10.59
CA GLU A 416 -13.85 -7.56 9.98
C GLU A 416 -14.97 -6.71 10.58
N ALA A 417 -14.97 -6.50 11.88
CA ALA A 417 -15.99 -5.70 12.59
C ALA A 417 -15.95 -4.20 12.23
N ILE A 418 -14.89 -3.73 11.57
CA ILE A 418 -14.75 -2.31 11.17
C ILE A 418 -14.76 -2.12 9.65
N LYS A 419 -15.01 -3.19 8.88
CA LYS A 419 -15.18 -3.06 7.42
C LYS A 419 -16.41 -2.24 7.09
N TYR A 420 -16.27 -1.42 6.06
CA TYR A 420 -17.41 -0.70 5.49
C TYR A 420 -18.42 -1.67 4.88
N HIS A 421 -19.69 -1.50 5.23
CA HIS A 421 -20.80 -2.24 4.68
C HIS A 421 -21.70 -1.29 3.86
N PRO A 422 -21.72 -1.40 2.51
CA PRO A 422 -22.43 -0.45 1.64
C PRO A 422 -23.92 -0.30 1.90
N ALA A 423 -24.57 -1.35 2.41
CA ALA A 423 -26.00 -1.36 2.70
C ALA A 423 -26.43 -0.31 3.75
N GLU A 424 -25.50 0.22 4.54
CA GLU A 424 -25.75 1.28 5.51
C GLU A 424 -25.65 2.69 4.89
N ALA A 425 -25.01 2.81 3.72
CA ALA A 425 -24.77 4.09 3.03
C ALA A 425 -25.81 4.41 1.94
N GLU A 426 -26.54 3.39 1.46
CA GLU A 426 -27.58 3.57 0.41
C GLU A 426 -28.95 3.98 0.95
N SER A 427 -29.08 4.17 2.26
CA SER A 427 -30.33 4.58 2.92
C SER A 427 -30.41 6.09 3.20
N GLU A 428 -29.45 6.87 2.72
CA GLU A 428 -29.45 8.34 2.74
C GLU A 428 -29.61 8.91 1.29
#